data_4c8a5e06c17f70464d735e53cfa486b4
#
_entry.id   4c8a5e06c17f70464d735e53cfa486b4
#
_cell.length_a   1.000
_cell.length_b   1.000
_cell.length_c   1.000
_cell.angle_alpha   90.00
_cell.angle_beta   90.00
_cell.angle_gamma   90.00
#
_symmetry.space_group_name_H-M   'P 1'
#
loop_
_entity.id
_entity.type
_entity.pdbx_description
1 polymer ?
#
loop_
_entity_poly.entity_id
_entity_poly.type
_entity_poly.pdbx_seq_one_letter_code
_entity_poly.pdbx_strand_id
1 'polypeptide(L)'
;MRLIRARIFIPHLALALFSMALAGCFPGVDHYYAVSVGPAPHVRFALGCGSSGEVEIKMLNGVKMSIAPPLLLENKYEFVTIIVEIPFGHTGHFVGDGAVIRIADSTEVWHGSLIGTGKSDWDPKANNYIFRREALDPRAEMLGGPVSSGFDFEIRPERPFPKVFSVQLPNFVVDGNEVPIPEVHFRWGSVVAMCTV
;
A
#
# COMPACT_ATOMS: atom_id res chain seq x y z
N MET A 1 2.67 12.37 -59.67
CA MET A 1 3.86 11.98 -58.93
C MET A 1 3.65 12.12 -57.40
N ARG A 2 2.68 11.41 -56.80
CA ARG A 2 2.31 11.54 -55.34
C ARG A 2 1.93 10.22 -54.64
N LEU A 3 2.26 9.06 -55.17
CA LEU A 3 1.84 7.75 -54.64
C LEU A 3 2.99 6.88 -54.08
N ILE A 4 4.23 7.37 -54.04
CA ILE A 4 5.38 6.54 -53.63
C ILE A 4 5.73 6.69 -52.13
N ARG A 5 5.26 7.76 -51.43
CA ARG A 5 5.65 7.99 -50.02
C ARG A 5 4.85 7.24 -49.01
N ALA A 6 3.69 6.67 -49.33
CA ALA A 6 2.84 5.95 -48.36
C ALA A 6 3.29 4.50 -48.10
N ARG A 7 4.04 3.89 -49.03
CA ARG A 7 4.41 2.46 -48.93
C ARG A 7 5.60 2.17 -47.98
N ILE A 8 6.36 3.16 -47.60
CA ILE A 8 7.56 2.94 -46.76
C ILE A 8 7.24 3.03 -45.28
N PHE A 9 6.18 3.71 -44.88
CA PHE A 9 5.80 3.87 -43.46
C PHE A 9 5.19 2.64 -42.83
N ILE A 10 4.44 1.85 -43.58
CA ILE A 10 3.72 0.66 -43.07
C ILE A 10 4.67 -0.43 -42.56
N PRO A 11 5.76 -0.80 -43.26
CA PRO A 11 6.66 -1.85 -42.77
C PRO A 11 7.47 -1.42 -41.55
N HIS A 12 7.81 -0.14 -41.42
CA HIS A 12 8.54 0.34 -40.23
C HIS A 12 7.66 0.37 -38.97
N LEU A 13 6.39 0.73 -39.12
CA LEU A 13 5.44 0.69 -38.03
C LEU A 13 5.15 -0.77 -37.56
N ALA A 14 4.99 -1.67 -38.55
CA ALA A 14 4.82 -3.11 -38.26
C ALA A 14 6.05 -3.71 -37.59
N LEU A 15 7.25 -3.36 -38.00
CA LEU A 15 8.50 -3.82 -37.39
C LEU A 15 8.68 -3.27 -35.98
N ALA A 16 8.31 -2.00 -35.73
CA ALA A 16 8.34 -1.39 -34.39
C ALA A 16 7.34 -2.07 -33.44
N LEU A 17 6.13 -2.34 -33.89
CA LEU A 17 5.12 -3.08 -33.11
C LEU A 17 5.55 -4.53 -32.83
N PHE A 18 6.21 -5.18 -33.81
CA PHE A 18 6.71 -6.54 -33.65
C PHE A 18 7.92 -6.61 -32.71
N SER A 19 8.82 -5.60 -32.72
CA SER A 19 9.92 -5.52 -31.77
C SER A 19 9.46 -5.21 -30.34
N MET A 20 8.38 -4.42 -30.15
CA MET A 20 7.77 -4.21 -28.85
C MET A 20 7.12 -5.50 -28.31
N ALA A 21 6.49 -6.31 -29.18
CA ALA A 21 5.92 -7.59 -28.77
C ALA A 21 6.99 -8.60 -28.37
N LEU A 22 8.16 -8.59 -29.02
CA LEU A 22 9.31 -9.45 -28.66
C LEU A 22 10.03 -8.98 -27.39
N ALA A 23 9.94 -7.72 -27.03
CA ALA A 23 10.53 -7.18 -25.81
C ALA A 23 9.68 -7.47 -24.55
N GLY A 24 8.50 -8.08 -24.71
CA GLY A 24 7.62 -8.41 -23.59
C GLY A 24 7.03 -7.18 -22.87
N CYS A 25 7.13 -5.99 -23.48
CA CYS A 25 6.57 -4.75 -22.93
C CYS A 25 5.25 -4.42 -23.61
N PHE A 26 4.14 -4.68 -22.96
CA PHE A 26 2.82 -4.26 -23.42
C PHE A 26 2.35 -3.03 -22.63
N PRO A 27 1.81 -1.99 -23.31
CA PRO A 27 1.12 -0.93 -22.60
C PRO A 27 -0.15 -1.51 -21.98
N GLY A 28 -0.27 -1.42 -20.67
CA GLY A 28 -1.44 -1.80 -19.90
C GLY A 28 -2.02 -0.61 -19.16
N VAL A 29 -3.30 -0.67 -18.83
CA VAL A 29 -3.91 0.27 -17.89
C VAL A 29 -3.89 -0.40 -16.53
N ASP A 30 -3.09 0.16 -15.64
CA ASP A 30 -3.05 -0.29 -14.25
C ASP A 30 -3.96 0.60 -13.40
N HIS A 31 -4.69 -0.03 -12.51
CA HIS A 31 -5.61 0.63 -11.60
C HIS A 31 -5.03 0.55 -10.18
N TYR A 32 -4.99 1.66 -9.48
CA TYR A 32 -4.39 1.74 -8.16
C TYR A 32 -5.07 2.80 -7.30
N TYR A 33 -4.84 2.73 -5.98
CA TYR A 33 -5.10 3.85 -5.10
C TYR A 33 -3.81 4.63 -4.84
N ALA A 34 -3.85 5.94 -5.10
CA ALA A 34 -2.84 6.85 -4.58
C ALA A 34 -3.09 7.07 -3.09
N VAL A 35 -2.01 7.01 -2.30
CA VAL A 35 -2.04 7.16 -0.84
C VAL A 35 -1.28 8.40 -0.43
N SER A 36 -1.79 9.15 0.55
CA SER A 36 -1.09 10.31 1.11
C SER A 36 -1.48 10.57 2.56
N VAL A 37 -0.58 11.23 3.27
CA VAL A 37 -0.87 11.92 4.53
C VAL A 37 -1.08 13.39 4.20
N GLY A 38 -2.29 13.91 4.49
CA GLY A 38 -2.68 15.28 4.15
C GLY A 38 -3.62 15.39 2.94
N PRO A 39 -4.11 16.61 2.64
CA PRO A 39 -5.36 16.81 1.87
C PRO A 39 -5.28 16.50 0.37
N ALA A 40 -4.12 16.21 -0.20
CA ALA A 40 -4.00 15.91 -1.63
C ALA A 40 -2.98 14.80 -1.91
N PRO A 41 -3.42 13.60 -2.30
CA PRO A 41 -2.51 12.59 -2.78
C PRO A 41 -1.84 13.08 -4.07
N HIS A 42 -0.53 13.30 -4.02
CA HIS A 42 0.26 13.48 -5.23
C HIS A 42 0.43 12.12 -5.88
N VAL A 43 -0.21 11.95 -7.04
CA VAL A 43 0.01 10.76 -7.87
C VAL A 43 1.46 10.79 -8.36
N ARG A 44 2.32 9.98 -7.76
CA ARG A 44 3.63 9.70 -8.34
C ARG A 44 3.42 8.66 -9.43
N PHE A 45 3.71 9.02 -10.67
CA PHE A 45 3.77 8.05 -11.75
C PHE A 45 4.86 7.03 -11.41
N ALA A 46 4.47 5.83 -11.06
CA ALA A 46 5.40 4.74 -10.96
C ALA A 46 5.58 4.13 -12.34
N LEU A 47 6.81 4.06 -12.80
CA LEU A 47 7.19 3.32 -14.00
C LEU A 47 7.24 1.84 -13.62
N GLY A 48 6.12 1.14 -13.75
CA GLY A 48 6.06 -0.30 -13.48
C GLY A 48 4.64 -0.75 -13.13
N CYS A 49 4.31 -1.97 -13.52
CA CYS A 49 3.05 -2.59 -13.16
C CYS A 49 3.06 -2.98 -11.68
N GLY A 50 1.99 -2.68 -10.96
CA GLY A 50 1.78 -3.12 -9.58
C GLY A 50 2.43 -2.25 -8.51
N SER A 51 2.88 -1.03 -8.80
CA SER A 51 3.35 -0.12 -7.77
C SER A 51 2.18 0.58 -7.07
N SER A 52 1.62 -0.07 -6.08
CA SER A 52 0.83 0.62 -5.08
C SER A 52 1.76 1.56 -4.30
N GLY A 53 1.49 2.87 -4.32
CA GLY A 53 2.19 3.77 -3.43
C GLY A 53 1.93 3.35 -1.98
N GLU A 54 2.95 3.44 -1.12
CA GLU A 54 2.77 3.33 0.32
C GLU A 54 3.13 4.65 0.99
N VAL A 55 2.61 4.88 2.17
CA VAL A 55 2.95 6.02 3.01
C VAL A 55 3.69 5.50 4.23
N GLU A 56 4.89 6.03 4.48
CA GLU A 56 5.64 5.79 5.70
C GLU A 56 5.40 6.92 6.71
N ILE A 57 4.97 6.56 7.91
CA ILE A 57 4.82 7.45 9.07
C ILE A 57 5.92 7.10 10.05
N LYS A 58 6.80 8.06 10.32
CA LYS A 58 7.86 7.92 11.32
C LYS A 58 7.35 8.39 12.67
N MET A 59 7.50 7.53 13.66
CA MET A 59 7.08 7.78 15.04
C MET A 59 8.29 7.93 15.98
N LEU A 60 8.02 7.95 17.27
CA LEU A 60 9.05 8.05 18.30
C LEU A 60 10.00 6.84 18.25
N ASN A 61 11.23 7.02 18.70
CA ASN A 61 12.22 5.96 18.92
C ASN A 61 12.51 5.07 17.70
N GLY A 62 12.33 5.61 16.48
CA GLY A 62 12.58 4.91 15.23
C GLY A 62 11.50 3.91 14.83
N VAL A 63 10.37 3.83 15.55
CA VAL A 63 9.19 3.08 15.14
C VAL A 63 8.66 3.67 13.84
N LYS A 64 8.30 2.81 12.89
CA LYS A 64 7.75 3.21 11.59
C LYS A 64 6.43 2.48 11.34
N MET A 65 5.55 3.14 10.63
CA MET A 65 4.30 2.55 10.16
C MET A 65 4.19 2.79 8.65
N SER A 66 4.17 1.71 7.87
CA SER A 66 3.88 1.75 6.44
C SER A 66 2.43 1.40 6.20
N ILE A 67 1.74 2.20 5.39
CA ILE A 67 0.33 1.98 5.04
C ILE A 67 0.23 1.85 3.54
N ALA A 68 -0.15 0.67 3.08
CA ALA A 68 -0.35 0.35 1.68
C ALA A 68 -1.86 0.38 1.32
N PRO A 69 -2.19 0.80 0.10
CA PRO A 69 -3.57 0.88 -0.36
C PRO A 69 -4.21 -0.50 -0.49
N PRO A 70 -5.56 -0.54 -0.61
CA PRO A 70 -6.26 -1.78 -0.88
C PRO A 70 -5.72 -2.47 -2.13
N LEU A 71 -5.40 -3.76 -2.01
CA LEU A 71 -5.01 -4.60 -3.12
C LEU A 71 -6.26 -5.03 -3.90
N LEU A 72 -6.14 -5.02 -5.24
CA LEU A 72 -7.17 -5.55 -6.11
C LEU A 72 -6.99 -7.07 -6.19
N LEU A 73 -7.80 -7.81 -5.43
CA LEU A 73 -7.88 -9.27 -5.53
C LEU A 73 -9.18 -9.63 -6.23
N GLU A 74 -9.10 -10.29 -7.38
CA GLU A 74 -10.26 -10.79 -8.15
C GLU A 74 -11.38 -9.74 -8.39
N ASN A 75 -11.00 -8.49 -8.70
CA ASN A 75 -11.90 -7.33 -8.84
C ASN A 75 -12.61 -6.90 -7.54
N LYS A 76 -12.08 -7.27 -6.37
CA LYS A 76 -12.54 -6.78 -5.07
C LYS A 76 -11.36 -6.23 -4.28
N TYR A 77 -11.56 -5.05 -3.68
CA TYR A 77 -10.61 -4.49 -2.72
C TYR A 77 -10.98 -5.01 -1.34
N GLU A 78 -10.12 -5.81 -0.76
CA GLU A 78 -10.48 -6.52 0.47
C GLU A 78 -9.98 -5.79 1.71
N PHE A 79 -8.77 -5.19 1.70
CA PHE A 79 -8.20 -4.59 2.91
C PHE A 79 -7.11 -3.55 2.61
N VAL A 80 -6.91 -2.63 3.55
CA VAL A 80 -5.73 -1.76 3.62
C VAL A 80 -4.69 -2.45 4.49
N THR A 81 -3.47 -2.57 3.99
CA THR A 81 -2.37 -3.19 4.75
C THR A 81 -1.63 -2.15 5.57
N ILE A 82 -1.30 -2.49 6.81
CA ILE A 82 -0.49 -1.69 7.70
C ILE A 82 0.65 -2.57 8.21
N ILE A 83 1.87 -2.08 8.10
CA ILE A 83 3.05 -2.74 8.65
C ILE A 83 3.65 -1.79 9.70
N VAL A 84 3.78 -2.28 10.93
CA VAL A 84 4.45 -1.54 12.00
C VAL A 84 5.80 -2.17 12.26
N GLU A 85 6.87 -1.44 12.03
CA GLU A 85 8.24 -1.85 12.34
C GLU A 85 8.67 -1.27 13.68
N ILE A 86 9.01 -2.14 14.63
CA ILE A 86 9.45 -1.77 15.98
C ILE A 86 10.92 -2.17 16.13
N PRO A 87 11.84 -1.20 16.34
CA PRO A 87 13.24 -1.46 16.59
C PRO A 87 13.46 -2.25 17.88
N PHE A 88 14.64 -2.86 17.99
CA PHE A 88 15.06 -3.60 19.18
C PHE A 88 14.97 -2.75 20.47
N GLY A 89 14.41 -3.35 21.52
CA GLY A 89 14.28 -2.74 22.85
C GLY A 89 13.14 -1.75 22.99
N HIS A 90 12.33 -1.54 21.95
CA HIS A 90 11.15 -0.70 21.96
C HIS A 90 9.87 -1.52 21.92
N THR A 91 8.79 -0.93 22.41
CA THR A 91 7.45 -1.55 22.41
C THR A 91 6.44 -0.64 21.75
N GLY A 92 5.31 -1.24 21.30
CA GLY A 92 4.19 -0.47 20.79
C GLY A 92 2.90 -1.26 20.73
N HIS A 93 1.77 -0.55 20.70
CA HIS A 93 0.44 -1.11 20.49
C HIS A 93 -0.53 -0.03 20.03
N PHE A 94 -1.62 -0.43 19.40
CA PHE A 94 -2.72 0.49 19.11
C PHE A 94 -3.60 0.69 20.34
N VAL A 95 -4.13 1.90 20.54
CA VAL A 95 -5.06 2.22 21.64
C VAL A 95 -6.40 1.49 21.47
N GLY A 96 -6.73 1.08 20.25
CA GLY A 96 -7.97 0.39 19.90
C GLY A 96 -7.81 -0.51 18.66
N ASP A 97 -8.87 -1.19 18.31
CA ASP A 97 -8.95 -2.14 17.20
C ASP A 97 -9.90 -1.68 16.06
N GLY A 98 -10.40 -0.46 16.14
CA GLY A 98 -11.31 0.12 15.16
C GLY A 98 -10.68 1.24 14.34
N ALA A 99 -10.91 1.23 13.04
CA ALA A 99 -10.57 2.32 12.13
C ALA A 99 -11.84 3.03 11.66
N VAL A 100 -11.75 4.35 11.50
CA VAL A 100 -12.83 5.18 10.95
C VAL A 100 -12.54 5.46 9.49
N ILE A 101 -13.48 5.14 8.61
CA ILE A 101 -13.37 5.33 7.16
C ILE A 101 -14.36 6.42 6.77
N ARG A 102 -13.86 7.54 6.22
CA ARG A 102 -14.67 8.65 5.73
C ARG A 102 -14.69 8.66 4.22
N ILE A 103 -15.86 8.77 3.64
CA ILE A 103 -16.05 8.84 2.20
C ILE A 103 -15.98 10.30 1.77
N ALA A 104 -15.17 10.58 0.75
CA ALA A 104 -15.10 11.93 0.21
C ALA A 104 -16.47 12.40 -0.31
N ASP A 105 -16.75 13.68 -0.11
CA ASP A 105 -17.99 14.34 -0.54
C ASP A 105 -19.28 13.72 0.06
N SER A 106 -19.15 13.02 1.21
CA SER A 106 -20.26 12.41 1.93
C SER A 106 -20.15 12.68 3.43
N THR A 107 -21.28 12.68 4.11
CA THR A 107 -21.35 12.66 5.58
C THR A 107 -21.32 11.22 6.14
N GLU A 108 -21.30 10.23 5.27
CA GLU A 108 -21.29 8.82 5.65
C GLU A 108 -19.93 8.42 6.22
N VAL A 109 -19.97 7.77 7.37
CA VAL A 109 -18.80 7.25 8.07
C VAL A 109 -18.97 5.75 8.22
N TRP A 110 -17.95 5.00 7.80
CA TRP A 110 -17.88 3.56 7.98
C TRP A 110 -16.88 3.20 9.07
N HIS A 111 -17.02 2.01 9.60
CA HIS A 111 -16.07 1.43 10.53
C HIS A 111 -15.40 0.21 9.91
N GLY A 112 -14.12 0.05 10.18
CA GLY A 112 -13.34 -1.12 9.80
C GLY A 112 -12.67 -1.71 11.03
N SER A 113 -12.50 -3.03 11.05
CA SER A 113 -11.74 -3.71 12.08
C SER A 113 -10.26 -3.75 11.71
N LEU A 114 -9.40 -3.39 12.64
CA LEU A 114 -7.96 -3.59 12.56
C LEU A 114 -7.63 -4.99 13.04
N ILE A 115 -7.15 -5.83 12.15
CA ILE A 115 -6.89 -7.25 12.41
C ILE A 115 -5.41 -7.53 12.22
N GLY A 116 -4.74 -8.04 13.23
CA GLY A 116 -3.36 -8.49 13.12
C GLY A 116 -3.27 -9.83 12.39
N THR A 117 -2.40 -9.91 11.39
CA THR A 117 -2.32 -11.05 10.46
C THR A 117 -0.98 -11.74 10.45
N GLY A 118 0.06 -11.11 10.99
CA GLY A 118 1.37 -11.74 11.02
C GLY A 118 2.45 -10.91 11.70
N LYS A 119 3.59 -11.57 11.87
CA LYS A 119 4.81 -10.99 12.44
C LYS A 119 6.02 -11.37 11.58
N SER A 120 6.93 -10.44 11.40
CA SER A 120 8.21 -10.63 10.74
C SER A 120 9.34 -10.35 11.73
N ASP A 121 10.20 -11.34 11.96
CA ASP A 121 11.39 -11.17 12.79
C ASP A 121 12.65 -11.33 11.94
N TRP A 122 13.69 -10.55 12.25
CA TRP A 122 15.00 -10.71 11.61
C TRP A 122 15.66 -12.03 12.01
N ASP A 123 15.99 -12.87 11.03
CA ASP A 123 16.81 -14.06 11.24
C ASP A 123 18.27 -13.79 10.81
N PRO A 124 19.21 -13.69 11.75
CA PRO A 124 20.61 -13.44 11.44
C PRO A 124 21.28 -14.59 10.67
N LYS A 125 20.75 -15.83 10.75
CA LYS A 125 21.28 -16.97 10.00
C LYS A 125 20.87 -16.94 8.54
N ALA A 126 19.63 -16.55 8.27
CA ALA A 126 19.12 -16.39 6.92
C ALA A 126 19.50 -15.03 6.32
N ASN A 127 20.00 -14.09 7.12
CA ASN A 127 20.22 -12.69 6.77
C ASN A 127 18.99 -12.06 6.08
N ASN A 128 17.81 -12.35 6.60
CA ASN A 128 16.53 -11.92 6.05
C ASN A 128 15.44 -11.90 7.14
N TYR A 129 14.33 -11.22 6.86
CA TYR A 129 13.13 -11.28 7.68
C TYR A 129 12.35 -12.57 7.40
N ILE A 130 11.91 -13.25 8.45
CA ILE A 130 11.04 -14.42 8.36
C ILE A 130 9.64 -14.00 8.80
N PHE A 131 8.72 -14.01 7.85
CA PHE A 131 7.31 -13.76 8.09
C PHE A 131 6.63 -15.02 8.69
N ARG A 132 5.82 -14.81 9.71
CA ARG A 132 4.96 -15.83 10.31
C ARG A 132 3.53 -15.31 10.34
N ARG A 133 2.64 -16.08 9.77
CA ARG A 133 1.20 -15.77 9.87
C ARG A 133 0.70 -16.13 11.25
N GLU A 134 0.22 -15.15 11.98
CA GLU A 134 -0.36 -15.33 13.32
C GLU A 134 -1.41 -14.24 13.58
N ALA A 135 -2.43 -14.60 14.36
CA ALA A 135 -3.41 -13.61 14.79
C ALA A 135 -2.83 -12.77 15.92
N LEU A 136 -2.82 -11.45 15.73
CA LEU A 136 -2.33 -10.49 16.72
C LEU A 136 -3.49 -9.62 17.21
N ASP A 137 -3.57 -9.40 18.52
CA ASP A 137 -4.44 -8.35 19.05
C ASP A 137 -3.73 -7.00 18.85
N PRO A 138 -4.30 -6.04 18.11
CA PRO A 138 -3.69 -4.72 17.91
C PRO A 138 -3.41 -3.97 19.21
N ARG A 139 -4.17 -4.28 20.28
CA ARG A 139 -4.03 -3.66 21.61
C ARG A 139 -3.00 -4.35 22.50
N ALA A 140 -2.54 -5.54 22.10
CA ALA A 140 -1.48 -6.22 22.83
C ALA A 140 -0.13 -5.55 22.61
N GLU A 141 0.71 -5.51 23.63
CA GLU A 141 2.05 -4.96 23.51
C GLU A 141 2.90 -5.79 22.55
N MET A 142 3.42 -5.12 21.51
CA MET A 142 4.36 -5.67 20.55
C MET A 142 5.77 -5.26 20.95
N LEU A 143 6.70 -6.20 20.91
CA LEU A 143 8.10 -6.00 21.28
C LEU A 143 9.01 -6.16 20.04
N GLY A 144 9.89 -5.20 19.81
CA GLY A 144 10.93 -5.28 18.80
C GLY A 144 11.93 -6.39 19.11
N GLY A 145 12.20 -7.26 18.12
CA GLY A 145 13.17 -8.35 18.21
C GLY A 145 14.62 -7.88 18.10
N PRO A 146 15.61 -8.78 17.99
CA PRO A 146 17.04 -8.48 18.11
C PRO A 146 17.61 -7.41 17.16
N VAL A 147 16.94 -7.12 16.06
CA VAL A 147 17.24 -6.00 15.14
C VAL A 147 16.01 -5.10 15.07
N SER A 148 14.91 -5.65 14.54
CA SER A 148 13.57 -5.08 14.54
C SER A 148 12.55 -6.19 14.33
N SER A 149 11.28 -5.92 14.63
CA SER A 149 10.16 -6.78 14.26
C SER A 149 9.14 -5.99 13.47
N GLY A 150 8.62 -6.60 12.40
CA GLY A 150 7.48 -6.10 11.65
C GLY A 150 6.20 -6.80 12.12
N PHE A 151 5.14 -6.04 12.27
CA PHE A 151 3.81 -6.51 12.65
C PHE A 151 2.81 -6.09 11.59
N ASP A 152 2.14 -7.07 10.99
CA ASP A 152 1.24 -6.87 9.87
C ASP A 152 -0.21 -6.81 10.33
N PHE A 153 -0.92 -5.79 9.91
CA PHE A 153 -2.34 -5.57 10.18
C PHE A 153 -3.10 -5.29 8.89
N GLU A 154 -4.37 -5.60 8.91
CA GLU A 154 -5.31 -5.31 7.84
C GLU A 154 -6.50 -4.54 8.38
N ILE A 155 -6.94 -3.52 7.65
CA ILE A 155 -8.24 -2.89 7.89
C ILE A 155 -9.23 -3.51 6.93
N ARG A 156 -10.21 -4.21 7.47
CA ARG A 156 -11.28 -4.83 6.70
C ARG A 156 -12.56 -4.03 6.90
N PRO A 157 -13.05 -3.35 5.85
CA PRO A 157 -14.31 -2.63 5.90
C PRO A 157 -15.48 -3.61 5.79
N GLU A 158 -16.65 -3.21 6.26
CA GLU A 158 -17.89 -3.96 6.08
C GLU A 158 -18.39 -3.99 4.63
N ARG A 159 -17.90 -3.08 3.80
CA ARG A 159 -18.26 -2.89 2.39
C ARG A 159 -17.01 -2.64 1.55
N PRO A 160 -17.04 -2.87 0.23
CA PRO A 160 -15.93 -2.53 -0.66
C PRO A 160 -15.55 -1.06 -0.56
N PHE A 161 -14.25 -0.76 -0.55
CA PHE A 161 -13.77 0.61 -0.46
C PHE A 161 -14.27 1.49 -1.62
N PRO A 162 -14.69 2.73 -1.32
CA PRO A 162 -15.08 3.68 -2.35
C PRO A 162 -13.85 4.21 -3.11
N LYS A 163 -14.09 4.88 -4.25
CA LYS A 163 -12.99 5.42 -5.08
C LYS A 163 -12.16 6.51 -4.40
N VAL A 164 -12.76 7.25 -3.48
CA VAL A 164 -12.07 8.30 -2.71
C VAL A 164 -12.53 8.22 -1.27
N PHE A 165 -11.60 7.99 -0.38
CA PHE A 165 -11.86 7.85 1.04
C PHE A 165 -10.63 8.21 1.88
N SER A 166 -10.83 8.38 3.16
CA SER A 166 -9.74 8.48 4.13
C SER A 166 -9.95 7.48 5.27
N VAL A 167 -8.84 7.15 5.90
CA VAL A 167 -8.81 6.25 7.06
C VAL A 167 -8.14 6.95 8.21
N GLN A 168 -8.85 7.02 9.34
CA GLN A 168 -8.30 7.40 10.62
C GLN A 168 -8.08 6.15 11.45
N LEU A 169 -6.82 5.85 11.73
CA LEU A 169 -6.42 4.79 12.65
C LEU A 169 -6.58 5.23 14.11
N PRO A 170 -6.74 4.28 15.05
CA PRO A 170 -6.56 4.58 16.46
C PRO A 170 -5.12 5.04 16.71
N ASN A 171 -4.92 5.87 17.74
CA ASN A 171 -3.58 6.29 18.14
C ASN A 171 -2.70 5.09 18.44
N PHE A 172 -1.39 5.29 18.32
CA PHE A 172 -0.40 4.25 18.59
C PHE A 172 0.44 4.65 19.81
N VAL A 173 0.71 3.72 20.70
CA VAL A 173 1.57 3.93 21.87
C VAL A 173 2.96 3.41 21.53
N VAL A 174 4.00 4.20 21.78
CA VAL A 174 5.41 3.82 21.67
C VAL A 174 6.05 4.02 23.05
N ASP A 175 6.54 2.95 23.65
CA ASP A 175 7.18 2.99 24.98
C ASP A 175 6.34 3.75 26.03
N GLY A 176 5.02 3.51 26.03
CA GLY A 176 4.09 4.16 26.95
C GLY A 176 3.65 5.57 26.54
N ASN A 177 4.17 6.14 25.45
CA ASN A 177 3.80 7.46 24.95
C ASN A 177 2.80 7.33 23.78
N GLU A 178 1.63 7.93 23.93
CA GLU A 178 0.61 7.92 22.89
C GLU A 178 0.99 8.90 21.77
N VAL A 179 0.96 8.40 20.52
CA VAL A 179 1.29 9.12 19.29
C VAL A 179 0.05 9.15 18.41
N PRO A 180 -0.47 10.32 18.05
CA PRO A 180 -1.58 10.42 17.11
C PRO A 180 -1.13 10.02 15.71
N ILE A 181 -1.91 9.17 15.06
CA ILE A 181 -1.69 8.80 13.67
C ILE A 181 -2.46 9.77 12.78
N PRO A 182 -1.80 10.42 11.81
CA PRO A 182 -2.49 11.32 10.90
C PRO A 182 -3.49 10.56 10.02
N GLU A 183 -4.55 11.22 9.61
CA GLU A 183 -5.52 10.67 8.67
C GLU A 183 -4.85 10.39 7.32
N VAL A 184 -5.11 9.21 6.77
CA VAL A 184 -4.53 8.74 5.50
C VAL A 184 -5.60 8.77 4.42
N HIS A 185 -5.29 9.41 3.31
CA HIS A 185 -6.21 9.61 2.20
C HIS A 185 -5.88 8.68 1.04
N PHE A 186 -6.93 8.13 0.43
CA PHE A 186 -6.86 7.20 -0.68
C PHE A 186 -7.69 7.73 -1.84
N ARG A 187 -7.10 7.74 -3.03
CA ARG A 187 -7.78 8.13 -4.27
C ARG A 187 -7.53 7.11 -5.36
N TRP A 188 -8.61 6.55 -5.87
CA TRP A 188 -8.58 5.69 -7.05
C TRP A 188 -8.09 6.43 -8.29
N GLY A 189 -7.20 5.82 -9.03
CA GLY A 189 -6.66 6.33 -10.26
C GLY A 189 -6.33 5.22 -11.24
N SER A 190 -5.99 5.61 -12.45
CA SER A 190 -5.45 4.72 -13.47
C SER A 190 -4.25 5.35 -14.14
N VAL A 191 -3.29 4.55 -14.49
CA VAL A 191 -2.10 4.96 -15.24
C VAL A 191 -1.88 4.00 -16.40
N VAL A 192 -1.42 4.52 -17.53
CA VAL A 192 -0.90 3.68 -18.58
C VAL A 192 0.54 3.33 -18.22
N ALA A 193 0.78 2.07 -17.92
CA ALA A 193 2.09 1.57 -17.55
C ALA A 193 2.65 0.65 -18.64
N MET A 194 3.95 0.67 -18.84
CA MET A 194 4.66 -0.30 -19.66
C MET A 194 5.04 -1.47 -18.75
N CYS A 195 4.30 -2.58 -18.88
CA CYS A 195 4.53 -3.77 -18.07
C CYS A 195 5.50 -4.70 -18.79
N THR A 196 6.57 -5.11 -18.11
CA THR A 196 7.39 -6.24 -18.54
C THR A 196 6.74 -7.53 -18.04
N VAL A 197 6.51 -8.47 -18.94
CA VAL A 197 6.03 -9.83 -18.62
C VAL A 197 7.19 -10.68 -18.17
#